data_366c4c3137e612ee913c3cb0ba62b609
#
_entry.id   366c4c3137e612ee913c3cb0ba62b609
#
_cell.length_a   1.000
_cell.length_b   1.000
_cell.length_c   1.000
_cell.angle_alpha   90.00
_cell.angle_beta   90.00
_cell.angle_gamma   90.00
#
_symmetry.space_group_name_H-M   'P 1'
#
loop_
_entity.id
_entity.type
_entity.pdbx_description
1 polymer ?
#
loop_
_entity_poly.entity_id
_entity_poly.type
_entity_poly.pdbx_seq_one_letter_code
_entity_poly.pdbx_strand_id
1 'polypeptide(L)'
;ENYQLLAKILCDKYEFIFIDEYQDTQREVANIFLEYIKAKSAGRLCLGFFGDKMQSIYDAGIVNIQSYVDSGNVTEITKTDNYRCAQNVIAVLNKIRSDLTQEPAKKNEDGNIANKIGKATFLYSESDFDLTAFKSTTYAEGWDFTDPIKTKLLFLTHRLIAKRNGWDGILSAYSNNDMLLGDEPD
;
A
#
# COMPACT_ATOMS: atom_id res chain seq x y z
N GLU A 1 1.07 -33.20 7.68
CA GLU A 1 2.37 -33.74 8.19
C GLU A 1 3.58 -32.95 7.64
N ASN A 2 3.56 -32.49 6.39
CA ASN A 2 4.73 -31.85 5.75
C ASN A 2 5.12 -30.50 6.35
N TYR A 3 4.22 -29.77 6.99
CA TYR A 3 4.51 -28.44 7.55
C TYR A 3 5.13 -28.47 8.97
N GLN A 4 5.10 -29.60 9.66
CA GLN A 4 5.65 -29.69 11.03
C GLN A 4 7.15 -29.49 11.07
N LEU A 5 7.88 -30.04 10.10
CA LEU A 5 9.32 -29.89 9.99
C LEU A 5 9.69 -28.44 9.67
N LEU A 6 8.97 -27.81 8.72
CA LEU A 6 9.19 -26.41 8.38
C LEU A 6 8.98 -25.50 9.60
N ALA A 7 7.85 -25.66 10.30
CA ALA A 7 7.56 -24.89 11.51
C ALA A 7 8.66 -25.05 12.57
N LYS A 8 9.14 -26.29 12.78
CA LYS A 8 10.23 -26.55 13.70
C LYS A 8 11.52 -25.84 13.28
N ILE A 9 11.92 -25.97 12.00
CA ILE A 9 13.13 -25.32 11.48
C ILE A 9 13.04 -23.81 11.64
N LEU A 10 11.91 -23.19 11.33
CA LEU A 10 11.72 -21.76 11.48
C LEU A 10 11.80 -21.31 12.95
N CYS A 11 11.12 -22.02 13.85
CA CYS A 11 11.15 -21.69 15.27
C CYS A 11 12.51 -21.94 15.94
N ASP A 12 13.30 -22.89 15.41
CA ASP A 12 14.64 -23.15 15.93
C ASP A 12 15.68 -22.16 15.38
N LYS A 13 15.40 -21.55 14.22
CA LYS A 13 16.33 -20.64 13.55
C LYS A 13 16.06 -19.17 13.85
N TYR A 14 14.79 -18.78 14.04
CA TYR A 14 14.39 -17.38 14.16
C TYR A 14 13.58 -17.15 15.44
N GLU A 15 13.93 -16.10 16.17
CA GLU A 15 13.15 -15.58 17.30
C GLU A 15 12.09 -14.57 16.85
N PHE A 16 12.34 -13.90 15.73
CA PHE A 16 11.46 -12.88 15.14
C PHE A 16 11.26 -13.15 13.65
N ILE A 17 10.03 -13.07 13.19
CA ILE A 17 9.69 -13.05 11.77
C ILE A 17 8.76 -11.85 11.55
N PHE A 18 9.17 -10.94 10.66
CA PHE A 18 8.42 -9.76 10.31
C PHE A 18 7.99 -9.83 8.85
N ILE A 19 6.71 -9.59 8.60
CA ILE A 19 6.10 -9.57 7.26
C ILE A 19 5.68 -8.13 7.01
N ASP A 20 6.32 -7.50 6.04
CA ASP A 20 5.98 -6.16 5.58
C ASP A 20 4.92 -6.21 4.49
N GLU A 21 4.15 -5.13 4.32
CA GLU A 21 3.04 -5.02 3.37
C GLU A 21 2.08 -6.23 3.47
N TYR A 22 1.70 -6.59 4.70
CA TYR A 22 0.90 -7.80 4.95
C TYR A 22 -0.42 -7.81 4.17
N GLN A 23 -0.97 -6.66 3.84
CA GLN A 23 -2.22 -6.53 3.10
C GLN A 23 -2.14 -7.10 1.66
N ASP A 24 -0.91 -7.32 1.14
CA ASP A 24 -0.69 -7.94 -0.16
C ASP A 24 -0.23 -9.41 -0.04
N THR A 25 -0.24 -9.95 1.18
CA THR A 25 0.16 -11.33 1.46
C THR A 25 -1.00 -12.28 1.19
N GLN A 26 -0.74 -13.36 0.44
CA GLN A 26 -1.72 -14.41 0.18
C GLN A 26 -2.21 -15.04 1.49
N ARG A 27 -3.52 -15.32 1.56
CA ARG A 27 -4.19 -15.85 2.74
C ARG A 27 -3.53 -17.13 3.27
N GLU A 28 -3.18 -18.03 2.37
CA GLU A 28 -2.57 -19.31 2.69
C GLU A 28 -1.23 -19.14 3.39
N VAL A 29 -0.42 -18.20 2.91
CA VAL A 29 0.90 -17.89 3.52
C VAL A 29 0.70 -17.33 4.92
N ALA A 30 -0.19 -16.36 5.10
CA ALA A 30 -0.44 -15.78 6.41
C ALA A 30 -1.04 -16.81 7.40
N ASN A 31 -1.95 -17.68 6.95
CA ASN A 31 -2.52 -18.75 7.76
C ASN A 31 -1.45 -19.76 8.21
N ILE A 32 -0.47 -20.08 7.37
CA ILE A 32 0.66 -20.93 7.77
C ILE A 32 1.39 -20.31 8.97
N PHE A 33 1.66 -19.02 8.93
CA PHE A 33 2.32 -18.34 10.05
C PHE A 33 1.45 -18.25 11.29
N LEU A 34 0.18 -17.86 11.16
CA LEU A 34 -0.71 -17.58 12.27
C LEU A 34 -1.25 -18.86 12.95
N GLU A 35 -1.55 -19.88 12.16
CA GLU A 35 -2.19 -21.09 12.68
C GLU A 35 -1.19 -22.21 12.98
N TYR A 36 -0.24 -22.44 12.07
CA TYR A 36 0.67 -23.59 12.21
C TYR A 36 1.98 -23.21 12.90
N ILE A 37 2.67 -22.18 12.44
CA ILE A 37 4.00 -21.83 12.96
C ILE A 37 3.85 -21.25 14.36
N LYS A 38 2.93 -20.33 14.58
CA LYS A 38 2.66 -19.75 15.91
C LYS A 38 2.31 -20.82 16.94
N ALA A 39 1.42 -21.75 16.60
CA ALA A 39 1.02 -22.84 17.51
C ALA A 39 2.18 -23.77 17.89
N LYS A 40 3.15 -23.97 16.98
CA LYS A 40 4.33 -24.83 17.21
C LYS A 40 5.48 -24.10 17.89
N SER A 41 5.48 -22.79 17.92
CA SER A 41 6.56 -21.99 18.48
C SER A 41 6.65 -22.08 20.00
N ALA A 42 5.56 -22.46 20.70
CA ALA A 42 5.46 -22.47 22.16
C ALA A 42 5.91 -21.13 22.79
N GLY A 43 5.62 -20.01 22.15
CA GLY A 43 5.98 -18.67 22.61
C GLY A 43 7.42 -18.25 22.32
N ARG A 44 8.21 -19.07 21.64
CA ARG A 44 9.62 -18.74 21.29
C ARG A 44 9.77 -17.82 20.08
N LEU A 45 8.72 -17.72 19.24
CA LEU A 45 8.73 -16.93 18.03
C LEU A 45 7.78 -15.75 18.16
N CYS A 46 8.28 -14.54 17.88
CA CYS A 46 7.48 -13.35 17.71
C CYS A 46 7.20 -13.13 16.23
N LEU A 47 5.91 -13.03 15.88
CA LEU A 47 5.45 -12.70 14.53
C LEU A 47 4.97 -11.24 14.49
N GLY A 48 5.46 -10.44 13.55
CA GLY A 48 5.00 -9.08 13.31
C GLY A 48 4.50 -8.92 11.88
N PHE A 49 3.31 -8.33 11.73
CA PHE A 49 2.71 -8.00 10.45
C PHE A 49 2.65 -6.47 10.35
N PHE A 50 3.32 -5.91 9.36
CA PHE A 50 3.38 -4.47 9.13
C PHE A 50 2.67 -4.16 7.82
N GLY A 51 1.83 -3.14 7.81
CA GLY A 51 1.11 -2.75 6.61
C GLY A 51 -0.12 -1.90 6.90
N ASP A 52 -0.91 -1.67 5.87
CA ASP A 52 -2.10 -0.84 5.91
C ASP A 52 -3.20 -1.46 5.06
N LYS A 53 -4.26 -1.96 5.69
CA LYS A 53 -5.38 -2.63 4.99
C LYS A 53 -6.03 -1.79 3.88
N MET A 54 -5.97 -0.45 3.99
CA MET A 54 -6.49 0.46 2.97
C MET A 54 -5.59 0.60 1.75
N GLN A 55 -4.36 0.07 1.80
CA GLN A 55 -3.42 0.07 0.67
C GLN A 55 -3.43 -1.24 -0.11
N SER A 56 -4.28 -2.20 0.24
CA SER A 56 -4.43 -3.43 -0.54
C SER A 56 -4.84 -3.11 -1.97
N ILE A 57 -4.11 -3.67 -2.93
CA ILE A 57 -4.38 -3.54 -4.36
C ILE A 57 -5.09 -4.78 -4.95
N TYR A 58 -5.29 -5.82 -4.13
CA TYR A 58 -5.93 -7.07 -4.53
C TYR A 58 -7.26 -7.24 -3.80
N ASP A 59 -8.28 -7.68 -4.53
CA ASP A 59 -9.64 -7.86 -3.99
C ASP A 59 -9.88 -9.25 -3.39
N ALA A 60 -9.12 -10.26 -3.80
CA ALA A 60 -9.36 -11.66 -3.41
C ALA A 60 -8.06 -12.35 -2.97
N GLY A 61 -8.21 -13.36 -2.11
CA GLY A 61 -7.10 -14.21 -1.69
C GLY A 61 -6.19 -13.62 -0.61
N ILE A 62 -6.52 -12.45 -0.07
CA ILE A 62 -5.71 -11.75 0.90
C ILE A 62 -6.10 -12.12 2.33
N VAL A 63 -5.12 -12.07 3.22
CA VAL A 63 -5.34 -12.38 4.63
C VAL A 63 -6.30 -11.38 5.28
N ASN A 64 -7.33 -11.90 5.96
CA ASN A 64 -8.15 -11.10 6.86
C ASN A 64 -7.55 -11.13 8.27
N ILE A 65 -6.56 -10.29 8.51
CA ILE A 65 -5.89 -10.20 9.82
C ILE A 65 -6.85 -9.72 10.92
N GLN A 66 -7.90 -8.98 10.57
CA GLN A 66 -8.87 -8.47 11.54
C GLN A 66 -9.56 -9.61 12.31
N SER A 67 -9.86 -10.73 11.66
CA SER A 67 -10.44 -11.88 12.35
C SER A 67 -9.55 -12.46 13.45
N TYR A 68 -8.23 -12.37 13.28
CA TYR A 68 -7.26 -12.79 14.29
C TYR A 68 -7.10 -11.76 15.41
N VAL A 69 -7.27 -10.48 15.12
CA VAL A 69 -7.34 -9.41 16.13
C VAL A 69 -8.60 -9.57 16.98
N ASP A 70 -9.75 -9.72 16.35
CA ASP A 70 -11.06 -9.86 17.02
C ASP A 70 -11.11 -11.11 17.92
N SER A 71 -10.42 -12.17 17.54
CA SER A 71 -10.29 -13.39 18.35
C SER A 71 -9.22 -13.31 19.45
N GLY A 72 -8.49 -12.19 19.54
CA GLY A 72 -7.40 -12.00 20.51
C GLY A 72 -6.12 -12.80 20.19
N ASN A 73 -6.03 -13.38 19.00
CA ASN A 73 -4.84 -14.12 18.56
C ASN A 73 -3.71 -13.21 18.07
N VAL A 74 -4.03 -11.99 17.65
CA VAL A 74 -3.09 -10.95 17.24
C VAL A 74 -3.40 -9.68 18.01
N THR A 75 -2.37 -8.98 18.47
CA THR A 75 -2.50 -7.67 19.11
C THR A 75 -2.24 -6.59 18.06
N GLU A 76 -3.23 -5.72 17.83
CA GLU A 76 -3.07 -4.58 16.94
C GLU A 76 -2.32 -3.45 17.65
N ILE A 77 -1.34 -2.88 16.96
CA ILE A 77 -0.61 -1.69 17.37
C ILE A 77 -0.77 -0.64 16.29
N THR A 78 -1.66 0.31 16.55
CA THR A 78 -1.98 1.38 15.60
C THR A 78 -0.91 2.47 15.62
N LYS A 79 -0.44 2.87 14.44
CA LYS A 79 0.48 3.98 14.23
C LYS A 79 -0.25 5.17 13.62
N THR A 80 -0.38 6.26 14.38
CA THR A 80 -1.11 7.48 13.97
C THR A 80 -0.20 8.56 13.45
N ASP A 81 1.07 8.59 13.83
CA ASP A 81 2.02 9.63 13.44
C ASP A 81 2.38 9.54 11.96
N ASN A 82 2.10 10.59 11.21
CA ASN A 82 2.47 10.71 9.80
C ASN A 82 3.67 11.65 9.64
N TYR A 83 4.83 11.06 9.34
CA TYR A 83 6.10 11.78 9.14
C TYR A 83 6.29 12.28 7.69
N ARG A 84 5.48 11.79 6.77
CA ARG A 84 5.66 12.00 5.32
C ARG A 84 4.87 13.19 4.80
N CYS A 85 3.60 13.27 5.17
CA CYS A 85 2.65 14.19 4.57
C CYS A 85 2.60 15.54 5.27
N ALA A 86 2.29 16.58 4.50
CA ALA A 86 1.96 17.90 5.03
C ALA A 86 0.59 17.89 5.71
N GLN A 87 0.35 18.82 6.65
CA GLN A 87 -0.87 18.87 7.48
C GLN A 87 -2.16 18.90 6.66
N ASN A 88 -2.22 19.70 5.60
CA ASN A 88 -3.41 19.79 4.75
C ASN A 88 -3.67 18.49 3.97
N VAL A 89 -2.61 17.71 3.64
CA VAL A 89 -2.75 16.39 3.03
C VAL A 89 -3.30 15.39 4.05
N ILE A 90 -2.78 15.40 5.28
CA ILE A 90 -3.28 14.56 6.37
C ILE A 90 -4.75 14.87 6.66
N ALA A 91 -5.15 16.15 6.65
CA ALA A 91 -6.54 16.54 6.84
C ALA A 91 -7.49 15.97 5.76
N VAL A 92 -7.02 15.90 4.50
CA VAL A 92 -7.77 15.24 3.41
C VAL A 92 -7.83 13.73 3.62
N LEU A 93 -6.70 13.09 3.96
CA LEU A 93 -6.64 11.64 4.21
C LEU A 93 -7.62 11.24 5.33
N ASN A 94 -7.67 12.00 6.43
CA ASN A 94 -8.59 11.76 7.54
C ASN A 94 -10.08 11.95 7.19
N LYS A 95 -10.39 12.62 6.07
CA LYS A 95 -11.77 12.69 5.56
C LYS A 95 -12.13 11.49 4.67
N ILE A 96 -11.14 10.89 4.05
CA ILE A 96 -11.32 9.73 3.18
C ILE A 96 -11.33 8.43 4.01
N ARG A 97 -10.48 8.35 5.04
CA ARG A 97 -10.36 7.20 5.93
C ARG A 97 -11.23 7.37 7.17
N SER A 98 -11.95 6.32 7.52
CA SER A 98 -12.73 6.25 8.77
C SER A 98 -12.14 5.29 9.81
N ASP A 99 -11.19 4.45 9.40
CA ASP A 99 -10.59 3.39 10.22
C ASP A 99 -9.40 3.87 11.06
N LEU A 100 -8.75 4.95 10.63
CA LEU A 100 -7.56 5.48 11.27
C LEU A 100 -7.54 7.01 11.15
N THR A 101 -7.37 7.69 12.27
CA THR A 101 -7.08 9.13 12.28
C THR A 101 -5.58 9.33 12.38
N GLN A 102 -4.98 9.96 11.38
CA GLN A 102 -3.55 10.28 11.35
C GLN A 102 -3.30 11.66 11.96
N GLU A 103 -2.17 11.79 12.61
CA GLU A 103 -1.67 13.05 13.18
C GLU A 103 -0.35 13.43 12.54
N PRO A 104 -0.09 14.74 12.33
CA PRO A 104 1.25 15.19 11.95
C PRO A 104 2.26 14.80 13.01
N ALA A 105 3.34 14.14 12.64
CA ALA A 105 4.39 13.78 13.55
C ALA A 105 4.97 15.02 14.23
N LYS A 106 5.12 14.99 15.53
CA LYS A 106 5.58 16.12 16.34
C LYS A 106 7.07 16.39 16.17
N LYS A 107 7.85 15.38 15.79
CA LYS A 107 9.29 15.47 15.55
C LYS A 107 9.66 14.62 14.36
N ASN A 108 10.54 15.11 13.49
CA ASN A 108 11.26 14.29 12.53
C ASN A 108 12.41 13.52 13.23
N GLU A 109 13.12 12.68 12.49
CA GLU A 109 14.25 11.89 13.01
C GLU A 109 15.35 12.80 13.66
N ASP A 110 15.50 14.03 13.19
CA ASP A 110 16.44 15.03 13.76
C ASP A 110 15.87 15.76 14.97
N GLY A 111 14.69 15.40 15.44
CA GLY A 111 14.05 16.03 16.60
C GLY A 111 13.35 17.37 16.29
N ASN A 112 13.33 17.82 15.04
CA ASN A 112 12.64 19.02 14.61
C ASN A 112 11.16 18.77 14.31
N ILE A 113 10.30 19.76 14.55
CA ILE A 113 8.87 19.66 14.25
C ILE A 113 8.66 19.70 12.74
N ALA A 114 8.08 18.67 12.17
CA ALA A 114 7.72 18.61 10.76
C ALA A 114 6.45 19.43 10.47
N ASN A 115 6.49 20.74 10.66
CA ASN A 115 5.36 21.64 10.41
C ASN A 115 5.29 22.07 8.95
N LYS A 116 5.07 21.10 8.04
CA LYS A 116 4.74 21.42 6.65
C LYS A 116 3.22 21.60 6.53
N ILE A 117 2.76 22.82 6.29
CA ILE A 117 1.32 23.08 6.06
C ILE A 117 0.87 22.42 4.77
N GLY A 118 1.61 22.62 3.68
CA GLY A 118 1.34 22.06 2.36
C GLY A 118 0.03 22.57 1.75
N LYS A 119 -0.30 22.04 0.57
CA LYS A 119 -1.52 22.35 -0.16
C LYS A 119 -2.10 21.07 -0.74
N ALA A 120 -3.40 20.86 -0.59
CA ALA A 120 -4.16 19.83 -1.27
C ALA A 120 -5.22 20.52 -2.13
N THR A 121 -5.29 20.19 -3.42
CA THR A 121 -6.23 20.80 -4.36
C THR A 121 -6.91 19.70 -5.14
N PHE A 122 -8.24 19.73 -5.20
CA PHE A 122 -9.03 18.89 -6.07
C PHE A 122 -9.42 19.70 -7.30
N LEU A 123 -9.12 19.19 -8.47
CA LEU A 123 -9.48 19.78 -9.76
C LEU A 123 -10.35 18.78 -10.51
N TYR A 124 -11.36 19.29 -11.21
CA TYR A 124 -12.25 18.49 -12.03
C TYR A 124 -12.46 19.17 -13.38
N SER A 125 -12.79 18.38 -14.38
CA SER A 125 -13.11 18.86 -15.74
C SER A 125 -14.27 18.03 -16.30
N GLU A 126 -15.10 18.64 -17.11
CA GLU A 126 -16.15 17.95 -17.86
C GLU A 126 -15.63 17.23 -19.11
N SER A 127 -14.41 17.53 -19.51
CA SER A 127 -13.70 16.88 -20.63
C SER A 127 -12.53 16.04 -20.13
N ASP A 128 -11.92 15.27 -21.02
CA ASP A 128 -10.68 14.53 -20.71
C ASP A 128 -9.61 15.47 -20.14
N PHE A 129 -8.94 15.01 -19.10
CA PHE A 129 -7.87 15.77 -18.46
C PHE A 129 -6.64 15.90 -19.38
N ASP A 130 -6.31 17.14 -19.77
CA ASP A 130 -5.10 17.45 -20.52
C ASP A 130 -3.99 17.95 -19.55
N LEU A 131 -2.99 17.09 -19.34
CA LEU A 131 -1.84 17.43 -18.49
C LEU A 131 -1.01 18.58 -19.07
N THR A 132 -0.92 18.72 -20.38
CA THR A 132 -0.15 19.79 -21.03
C THR A 132 -0.82 21.14 -20.78
N ALA A 133 -2.13 21.20 -20.94
CA ALA A 133 -2.92 22.37 -20.59
C ALA A 133 -2.83 22.67 -19.08
N PHE A 134 -2.93 21.63 -18.23
CA PHE A 134 -2.81 21.79 -16.76
C PHE A 134 -1.48 22.42 -16.36
N LYS A 135 -0.36 22.00 -16.97
CA LYS A 135 0.99 22.56 -16.66
C LYS A 135 1.10 24.06 -16.88
N SER A 136 0.25 24.62 -17.75
CA SER A 136 0.21 26.05 -18.07
C SER A 136 -0.69 26.85 -17.13
N THR A 137 -1.35 26.20 -16.19
CA THR A 137 -2.25 26.87 -15.24
C THR A 137 -1.50 27.34 -13.98
N THR A 138 -2.08 28.31 -13.28
CA THR A 138 -1.59 28.78 -11.97
C THR A 138 -1.63 27.67 -10.90
N TYR A 139 -2.44 26.61 -11.09
CA TYR A 139 -2.49 25.46 -10.17
C TYR A 139 -1.22 24.62 -10.22
N ALA A 140 -0.51 24.64 -11.35
CA ALA A 140 0.75 23.93 -11.54
C ALA A 140 1.99 24.77 -11.17
N GLU A 141 1.80 26.01 -10.75
CA GLU A 141 2.90 26.88 -10.36
C GLU A 141 3.69 26.28 -9.19
N GLY A 142 5.01 26.26 -9.31
CA GLY A 142 5.92 25.65 -8.33
C GLY A 142 6.14 24.15 -8.48
N TRP A 143 5.46 23.49 -9.44
CA TRP A 143 5.67 22.06 -9.72
C TRP A 143 6.74 21.88 -10.80
N ASP A 144 7.75 21.10 -10.50
CA ASP A 144 8.80 20.73 -11.47
C ASP A 144 8.49 19.37 -12.09
N PHE A 145 7.81 19.38 -13.23
CA PHE A 145 7.42 18.16 -13.96
C PHE A 145 8.57 17.49 -14.71
N THR A 146 9.77 18.11 -14.72
CA THR A 146 10.96 17.54 -15.35
C THR A 146 11.77 16.71 -14.37
N ASP A 147 11.59 16.93 -13.08
CA ASP A 147 12.28 16.21 -12.00
C ASP A 147 11.33 15.18 -11.35
N PRO A 148 11.51 13.87 -11.61
CA PRO A 148 10.65 12.83 -11.06
C PRO A 148 10.81 12.63 -9.54
N ILE A 149 11.84 13.22 -8.93
CA ILE A 149 12.01 13.20 -7.48
C ILE A 149 11.10 14.23 -6.82
N LYS A 150 11.01 15.43 -7.43
CA LYS A 150 10.19 16.53 -6.91
C LYS A 150 8.70 16.38 -7.23
N THR A 151 8.37 15.92 -8.44
CA THR A 151 6.99 15.79 -8.89
C THR A 151 6.70 14.39 -9.39
N LYS A 152 5.73 13.73 -8.79
CA LYS A 152 5.26 12.40 -9.20
C LYS A 152 3.86 12.48 -9.75
N LEU A 153 3.63 11.74 -10.84
CA LEU A 153 2.33 11.57 -11.46
C LEU A 153 1.86 10.15 -11.23
N LEU A 154 0.70 10.01 -10.61
CA LEU A 154 0.06 8.73 -10.34
C LEU A 154 -1.14 8.58 -11.25
N PHE A 155 -1.30 7.40 -11.84
CA PHE A 155 -2.41 7.05 -12.71
C PHE A 155 -3.10 5.82 -12.17
N LEU A 156 -4.42 5.80 -12.26
CA LEU A 156 -5.23 4.71 -11.72
C LEU A 156 -5.09 3.41 -12.53
N THR A 157 -4.84 3.51 -13.84
CA THR A 157 -4.80 2.35 -14.73
C THR A 157 -3.60 2.36 -15.67
N HIS A 158 -3.14 1.17 -16.08
CA HIS A 158 -2.10 1.01 -17.10
C HIS A 158 -2.48 1.66 -18.44
N ARG A 159 -3.77 1.68 -18.79
CA ARG A 159 -4.26 2.29 -20.02
C ARG A 159 -4.00 3.81 -20.05
N LEU A 160 -4.14 4.50 -18.94
CA LEU A 160 -3.81 5.91 -18.82
C LEU A 160 -2.31 6.17 -18.98
N ILE A 161 -1.49 5.29 -18.43
CA ILE A 161 -0.03 5.34 -18.57
C ILE A 161 0.36 5.09 -20.02
N ALA A 162 -0.23 4.08 -20.67
CA ALA A 162 0.02 3.72 -22.06
C ALA A 162 -0.33 4.86 -23.02
N LYS A 163 -1.51 5.45 -22.87
CA LYS A 163 -1.97 6.61 -23.67
C LYS A 163 -0.99 7.77 -23.55
N ARG A 164 -0.52 8.05 -22.34
CA ARG A 164 0.42 9.14 -22.10
C ARG A 164 1.79 8.91 -22.74
N ASN A 165 2.29 7.68 -22.71
CA ASN A 165 3.62 7.33 -23.20
C ASN A 165 3.60 6.91 -24.68
N GLY A 166 2.44 6.95 -25.35
CA GLY A 166 2.30 6.66 -26.78
C GLY A 166 2.35 5.18 -27.16
N TRP A 167 2.14 4.26 -26.21
CA TRP A 167 2.09 2.82 -26.49
C TRP A 167 0.73 2.17 -26.24
N ASP A 168 -0.33 2.98 -26.18
CA ASP A 168 -1.73 2.54 -26.02
C ASP A 168 -2.20 1.62 -27.15
N GLY A 169 -1.69 1.79 -28.38
CA GLY A 169 -1.95 0.87 -29.49
C GLY A 169 -1.41 -0.54 -29.22
N ILE A 170 -0.22 -0.65 -28.64
CA ILE A 170 0.39 -1.94 -28.29
C ILE A 170 -0.41 -2.59 -27.15
N LEU A 171 -0.75 -1.82 -26.12
CA LEU A 171 -1.55 -2.33 -25.01
C LEU A 171 -2.93 -2.81 -25.49
N SER A 172 -3.58 -2.07 -26.38
CA SER A 172 -4.87 -2.45 -26.96
C SER A 172 -4.78 -3.72 -27.79
N ALA A 173 -3.71 -3.87 -28.59
CA ALA A 173 -3.47 -5.08 -29.36
C ALA A 173 -3.23 -6.31 -28.45
N TYR A 174 -2.49 -6.11 -27.35
CA TYR A 174 -2.27 -7.16 -26.35
C TYR A 174 -3.55 -7.56 -25.63
N SER A 175 -4.34 -6.58 -25.15
CA SER A 175 -5.59 -6.82 -24.41
C SER A 175 -6.71 -7.44 -25.26
N ASN A 176 -6.66 -7.27 -26.58
CA ASN A 176 -7.66 -7.82 -27.52
C ASN A 176 -7.25 -9.20 -28.08
N ASN A 177 -6.10 -9.73 -27.67
CA ASN A 177 -5.59 -10.97 -28.21
C ASN A 177 -5.61 -12.06 -27.12
N ASP A 178 -6.74 -12.80 -27.04
CA ASP A 178 -6.97 -13.88 -26.07
C ASP A 178 -5.89 -14.98 -26.09
N MET A 179 -5.13 -15.11 -27.22
CA MET A 179 -4.00 -16.04 -27.30
C MET A 179 -2.77 -15.60 -26.50
N LEU A 180 -2.63 -14.30 -26.20
CA LEU A 180 -1.50 -13.77 -25.43
C LEU A 180 -1.80 -13.65 -23.94
N LEU A 181 -3.05 -13.59 -23.58
CA LEU A 181 -3.52 -13.74 -22.21
C LEU A 181 -3.65 -15.25 -22.00
N GLY A 182 -2.54 -15.95 -21.71
CA GLY A 182 -2.61 -17.34 -21.29
C GLY A 182 -3.64 -17.47 -20.17
N ASP A 183 -4.45 -18.53 -20.20
CA ASP A 183 -5.46 -18.84 -19.18
C ASP A 183 -4.86 -18.54 -17.79
N GLU A 184 -5.34 -17.47 -17.14
CA GLU A 184 -5.12 -17.33 -15.72
C GLU A 184 -5.89 -18.49 -15.07
N PRO A 185 -5.24 -19.35 -14.32
CA PRO A 185 -5.96 -20.39 -13.60
C PRO A 185 -6.91 -19.74 -12.60
N ASP A 186 -8.19 -20.12 -12.67
CA ASP A 186 -9.26 -19.79 -11.71
C ASP A 186 -8.83 -19.94 -10.24
#